data_94682e61389a0766fc90a933a6019978
#
_entry.id   94682e61389a0766fc90a933a6019978
#
_cell.length_a   1.000
_cell.length_b   1.000
_cell.length_c   1.000
_cell.angle_alpha   90.00
_cell.angle_beta   90.00
_cell.angle_gamma   90.00
#
_symmetry.space_group_name_H-M   'P 1'
#
loop_
_entity.id
_entity.type
_entity.pdbx_description
1 polymer ?
#
loop_
_entity_poly.entity_id
_entity_poly.type
_entity_poly.pdbx_seq_one_letter_code
_entity_poly.pdbx_strand_id
1 'polypeptide(L)'
;MLKIKTGTVLAAALALGLTTAAYAATGEFNNLCAEGLAQHKQIKTDCSINGSYQGKTYCFGSDNAKETFMKDPATHLTKAEAFYQKEHRG
;
A
#
# COMPACT_ATOMS: atom_id res chain seq x y z
N MET A 1 24.44 4.97 -35.04
CA MET A 1 24.30 4.85 -34.59
C MET A 1 24.08 4.31 -33.82
N LEU A 2 24.11 4.49 -33.90
CA LEU A 2 23.73 4.13 -33.20
C LEU A 2 23.49 3.61 -32.41
N LYS A 3 23.51 3.63 -32.42
CA LYS A 3 23.16 3.26 -31.78
C LYS A 3 22.75 2.84 -30.85
N ILE A 4 22.68 3.04 -30.97
CA ILE A 4 22.19 2.71 -30.29
C ILE A 4 21.98 2.12 -29.57
N LYS A 5 22.00 2.22 -29.66
CA LYS A 5 21.64 1.73 -29.13
C LYS A 5 21.28 1.28 -28.26
N THR A 6 21.35 1.63 -28.46
CA THR A 6 20.91 1.25 -27.73
C THR A 6 20.46 0.77 -26.94
N GLY A 7 20.49 0.77 -27.19
CA GLY A 7 19.83 0.52 -26.64
C GLY A 7 19.60 -0.02 -25.90
N THR A 8 19.55 0.13 -25.97
CA THR A 8 19.13 -0.29 -25.33
C THR A 8 18.87 -0.81 -24.45
N VAL A 9 18.91 -0.71 -24.59
CA VAL A 9 18.57 -1.05 -23.83
C VAL A 9 18.25 -1.35 -22.95
N LEU A 10 18.03 -1.06 -22.98
CA LEU A 10 17.66 -1.23 -22.19
C LEU A 10 17.19 -1.68 -21.54
N ALA A 11 17.00 -1.70 -21.88
CA ALA A 11 16.41 -2.09 -21.39
C ALA A 11 16.34 -2.71 -20.59
N ALA A 12 16.54 -2.75 -20.66
CA ALA A 12 16.34 -3.32 -20.00
C ALA A 12 16.20 -3.38 -19.07
N ALA A 13 16.24 -3.00 -18.86
CA ALA A 13 15.96 -3.07 -18.04
C ALA A 13 15.33 -3.11 -17.51
N LEU A 14 15.03 -2.89 -17.76
CA LEU A 14 14.27 -3.04 -17.27
C LEU A 14 13.85 -3.84 -16.74
N ALA A 15 13.93 -3.89 -17.25
CA ALA A 15 13.33 -4.86 -16.83
C ALA A 15 13.60 -5.26 -15.60
N LEU A 16 14.11 -4.94 -15.24
CA LEU A 16 14.24 -5.31 -14.29
C LEU A 16 13.53 -5.07 -13.40
N GLY A 17 13.47 -4.60 -13.35
CA GLY A 17 12.79 -4.32 -12.33
C GLY A 17 11.57 -4.97 -12.14
N LEU A 18 11.12 -5.39 -12.88
CA LEU A 18 10.07 -5.96 -12.79
C LEU A 18 9.90 -7.00 -11.93
N THR A 19 10.76 -7.60 -11.65
CA THR A 19 10.65 -8.72 -10.83
C THR A 19 10.20 -8.43 -9.45
N THR A 20 10.27 -7.20 -9.07
CA THR A 20 9.81 -6.88 -7.76
C THR A 20 8.34 -7.08 -7.60
N ALA A 21 7.66 -7.28 -8.67
CA ALA A 21 6.24 -7.52 -8.56
C ALA A 21 5.92 -8.77 -7.78
N ALA A 22 6.88 -9.64 -7.56
CA ALA A 22 6.63 -10.85 -6.81
C ALA A 22 6.41 -10.61 -5.34
N TYR A 23 6.77 -9.45 -4.84
CA TYR A 23 6.66 -9.18 -3.42
C TYR A 23 5.38 -8.45 -3.10
N ALA A 24 4.87 -8.71 -1.89
CA ALA A 24 3.73 -7.96 -1.41
C ALA A 24 4.12 -6.51 -1.25
N ALA A 25 3.17 -5.63 -1.43
CA ALA A 25 3.40 -4.22 -1.26
C ALA A 25 3.69 -3.92 0.20
N THR A 26 4.36 -2.80 0.43
CA THR A 26 4.56 -2.29 1.78
C THR A 26 3.67 -1.08 1.92
N GLY A 27 2.87 -1.06 2.95
CA GLY A 27 1.90 0.01 3.13
C GLY A 27 2.10 0.77 4.41
N GLU A 28 1.28 1.80 4.58
CA GLU A 28 1.28 2.60 5.78
C GLU A 28 0.86 1.76 6.98
N PHE A 29 1.11 2.25 8.18
CA PHE A 29 0.72 1.57 9.43
C PHE A 29 1.37 0.20 9.59
N ASN A 30 2.59 0.02 9.07
CA ASN A 30 3.27 -1.29 9.17
C ASN A 30 2.44 -2.42 8.62
N ASN A 31 1.76 -2.18 7.52
CA ASN A 31 0.92 -3.17 6.83
C ASN A 31 -0.30 -3.61 7.63
N LEU A 32 -0.68 -2.87 8.67
CA LEU A 32 -1.93 -3.15 9.33
C LEU A 32 -3.08 -2.74 8.42
N CYS A 33 -4.21 -3.43 8.59
CA CYS A 33 -5.39 -3.12 7.81
C CYS A 33 -5.88 -1.72 8.14
N ALA A 34 -5.88 -0.83 7.13
CA ALA A 34 -6.26 0.56 7.37
C ALA A 34 -7.72 0.67 7.84
N GLU A 35 -8.61 -0.12 7.25
CA GLU A 35 -10.00 -0.09 7.69
C GLU A 35 -10.14 -0.67 9.08
N GLY A 36 -9.35 -1.70 9.41
CA GLY A 36 -9.36 -2.24 10.75
C GLY A 36 -9.01 -1.16 11.76
N LEU A 37 -7.96 -0.39 11.47
CA LEU A 37 -7.58 0.70 12.37
C LEU A 37 -8.68 1.73 12.52
N ALA A 38 -9.38 2.04 11.43
CA ALA A 38 -10.51 2.98 11.51
C ALA A 38 -11.60 2.45 12.42
N GLN A 39 -11.67 1.14 12.59
CA GLN A 39 -12.63 0.51 13.47
C GLN A 39 -12.02 0.11 14.80
N HIS A 40 -10.85 0.65 15.12
CA HIS A 40 -10.15 0.42 16.39
C HIS A 40 -9.70 -1.04 16.56
N LYS A 41 -9.22 -1.63 15.46
CA LYS A 41 -8.69 -3.00 15.48
C LYS A 41 -7.32 -3.02 14.84
N GLN A 42 -6.46 -3.87 15.38
CA GLN A 42 -5.13 -4.06 14.78
C GLN A 42 -5.12 -5.39 14.06
N ILE A 43 -5.33 -5.35 12.77
CA ILE A 43 -5.40 -6.55 11.94
C ILE A 43 -4.18 -6.58 11.04
N LYS A 44 -3.34 -7.58 11.23
CA LYS A 44 -2.14 -7.73 10.41
C LYS A 44 -2.50 -8.21 9.02
N THR A 45 -1.78 -7.70 8.02
CA THR A 45 -1.99 -8.14 6.65
C THR A 45 -0.65 -8.38 6.00
N ASP A 46 -0.66 -9.07 4.86
CA ASP A 46 0.52 -9.19 4.02
C ASP A 46 0.50 -8.15 2.91
N CYS A 47 -0.47 -7.26 2.94
CA CYS A 47 -0.62 -6.17 1.99
C CYS A 47 -0.86 -6.63 0.55
N SER A 48 -1.31 -7.87 0.36
CA SER A 48 -1.66 -8.33 -0.98
C SER A 48 -2.92 -7.65 -1.47
N ILE A 49 -3.80 -7.25 -0.54
CA ILE A 49 -4.96 -6.42 -0.86
C ILE A 49 -4.61 -5.02 -0.43
N ASN A 50 -4.51 -4.11 -1.38
CA ASN A 50 -4.07 -2.77 -1.07
C ASN A 50 -4.69 -1.76 -2.02
N GLY A 51 -4.54 -0.49 -1.69
CA GLY A 51 -5.01 0.58 -2.53
C GLY A 51 -4.23 1.84 -2.23
N SER A 52 -4.23 2.74 -3.18
CA SER A 52 -3.51 4.00 -3.04
C SER A 52 -4.47 5.14 -2.76
N TYR A 53 -4.04 6.04 -1.92
CA TYR A 53 -4.79 7.25 -1.64
C TYR A 53 -3.79 8.36 -1.37
N GLN A 54 -3.85 9.42 -2.16
CA GLN A 54 -2.96 10.56 -2.05
C GLN A 54 -1.48 10.16 -2.06
N GLY A 55 -1.14 9.24 -2.96
CA GLY A 55 0.24 8.86 -3.17
C GLY A 55 0.80 7.86 -2.17
N LYS A 56 -0.02 7.38 -1.25
CA LYS A 56 0.42 6.41 -0.26
C LYS A 56 -0.36 5.11 -0.43
N THR A 57 0.28 4.01 -0.05
CA THR A 57 -0.33 2.70 -0.16
C THR A 57 -0.86 2.27 1.20
N TYR A 58 -2.08 1.77 1.20
CA TYR A 58 -2.73 1.27 2.41
C TYR A 58 -3.09 -0.19 2.21
N CYS A 59 -2.92 -0.98 3.26
CA CYS A 59 -3.17 -2.41 3.21
C CYS A 59 -4.52 -2.74 3.81
N PHE A 60 -5.10 -3.84 3.36
CA PHE A 60 -6.41 -4.26 3.84
C PHE A 60 -6.44 -5.76 4.05
N GLY A 61 -7.22 -6.20 5.02
CA GLY A 61 -7.32 -7.60 5.32
C GLY A 61 -8.30 -8.35 4.44
N SER A 62 -9.14 -7.62 3.71
CA SER A 62 -10.11 -8.23 2.81
C SER A 62 -10.52 -7.22 1.75
N ASP A 63 -11.12 -7.72 0.67
CA ASP A 63 -11.64 -6.83 -0.35
C ASP A 63 -12.75 -5.94 0.19
N ASN A 64 -13.55 -6.48 1.09
CA ASN A 64 -14.63 -5.73 1.70
C ASN A 64 -14.10 -4.55 2.52
N ALA A 65 -13.02 -4.78 3.26
CA ALA A 65 -12.39 -3.71 4.04
C ALA A 65 -11.86 -2.62 3.12
N LYS A 66 -11.23 -3.02 2.01
CA LYS A 66 -10.72 -2.05 1.05
C LYS A 66 -11.88 -1.22 0.47
N GLU A 67 -12.94 -1.89 0.08
CA GLU A 67 -14.08 -1.21 -0.52
C GLU A 67 -14.68 -0.19 0.46
N THR A 68 -14.87 -0.61 1.71
CA THR A 68 -15.42 0.26 2.73
C THR A 68 -14.55 1.50 2.92
N PHE A 69 -13.24 1.29 3.03
CA PHE A 69 -12.31 2.40 3.23
C PHE A 69 -12.35 3.36 2.04
N MET A 70 -12.32 2.82 0.83
CA MET A 70 -12.19 3.64 -0.37
C MET A 70 -13.46 4.40 -0.73
N LYS A 71 -14.57 4.09 -0.09
CA LYS A 71 -15.79 4.87 -0.29
C LYS A 71 -15.68 6.25 0.36
N ASP A 72 -14.90 6.36 1.41
CA ASP A 72 -14.71 7.65 2.09
C ASP A 72 -13.34 7.64 2.76
N PRO A 73 -12.28 7.63 1.95
CA PRO A 73 -10.95 7.43 2.51
C PRO A 73 -10.52 8.54 3.44
N ALA A 74 -10.93 9.78 3.21
CA ALA A 74 -10.50 10.87 4.09
C ALA A 74 -10.98 10.65 5.51
N THR A 75 -12.24 10.30 5.69
CA THR A 75 -12.80 10.09 7.02
C THR A 75 -12.20 8.86 7.69
N HIS A 76 -12.10 7.76 6.93
CA HIS A 76 -11.58 6.52 7.49
C HIS A 76 -10.09 6.65 7.81
N LEU A 77 -9.35 7.37 6.98
CA LEU A 77 -7.93 7.58 7.25
C LEU A 77 -7.72 8.38 8.53
N THR A 78 -8.51 9.43 8.72
CA THR A 78 -8.40 10.23 9.94
C THR A 78 -8.61 9.36 11.17
N LYS A 79 -9.62 8.48 11.13
CA LYS A 79 -9.88 7.59 12.26
C LYS A 79 -8.74 6.59 12.45
N ALA A 80 -8.24 6.05 11.33
CA ALA A 80 -7.15 5.07 11.40
C ALA A 80 -5.90 5.70 12.01
N GLU A 81 -5.56 6.90 11.57
CA GLU A 81 -4.38 7.58 12.07
C GLU A 81 -4.49 7.88 13.56
N ALA A 82 -5.66 8.33 13.98
CA ALA A 82 -5.86 8.65 15.39
C ALA A 82 -5.68 7.41 16.27
N PHE A 83 -6.26 6.29 15.84
CA PHE A 83 -6.14 5.06 16.62
C PHE A 83 -4.71 4.53 16.59
N TYR A 84 -4.08 4.56 15.41
CA TYR A 84 -2.71 4.05 15.29
C TYR A 84 -1.75 4.84 16.17
N GLN A 85 -1.85 6.16 16.15
CA GLN A 85 -0.99 6.99 16.96
C GLN A 85 -1.23 6.76 18.45
N LYS A 86 -2.47 6.63 18.85
CA LYS A 86 -2.81 6.36 20.23
C LYS A 86 -2.16 5.05 20.71
N GLU A 87 -2.25 4.01 19.88
CA GLU A 87 -1.71 2.70 20.25
C GLU A 87 -0.20 2.66 20.26
N HIS A 88 0.44 3.55 19.51
CA HIS A 88 1.90 3.54 19.40
C HIS A 88 2.59 4.67 20.16
N ARG A 89 1.84 5.43 20.88
CA ARG A 89 2.41 6.51 21.65
C ARG A 89 2.77 6.09 23.05
N GLY A 90 2.36 4.98 23.40
CA GLY A 90 2.68 4.52 24.67
C GLY A 90 1.52 4.25 25.51
#